data_82a9e6d1d37acd84a0f3c4fd1b5714f0
#
_entry.id   82a9e6d1d37acd84a0f3c4fd1b5714f0
#
_cell.length_a   1.000
_cell.length_b   1.000
_cell.length_c   1.000
_cell.angle_alpha   90.00
_cell.angle_beta   90.00
_cell.angle_gamma   90.00
#
_symmetry.space_group_name_H-M   'P 1'
#
loop_
_entity.id
_entity.type
_entity.pdbx_description
1 polymer ?
#
loop_
_entity_poly.entity_id
_entity_poly.type
_entity_poly.pdbx_seq_one_letter_code
_entity_poly.pdbx_strand_id
1 'polypeptide(L)'
;MVSASARGRSNQRKGGYHERKQGKRLGELTGFTFERNLEQRREADHLGDLLCSDARWPFVIENKYRSQGNSIPAGAWEQACRTAFKSEKWPSVIWQNGRT
;
A
#
# COMPACT_ATOMS: atom_id res chain seq x y z
N MET A 1 -21.59 15.39 -15.44
CA MET A 1 -21.07 15.35 -14.06
C MET A 1 -20.81 13.91 -13.65
N VAL A 2 -19.62 13.63 -13.18
CA VAL A 2 -19.25 12.27 -12.75
C VAL A 2 -19.82 12.04 -11.34
N SER A 3 -20.51 10.92 -11.13
CA SER A 3 -21.07 10.57 -9.83
C SER A 3 -19.95 10.24 -8.81
N ALA A 4 -20.28 10.35 -7.51
CA ALA A 4 -19.34 9.99 -6.45
C ALA A 4 -18.88 8.53 -6.57
N SER A 5 -19.77 7.62 -6.99
CA SER A 5 -19.41 6.20 -7.23
C SER A 5 -18.38 6.04 -8.33
N ALA A 6 -18.49 6.82 -9.42
CA ALA A 6 -17.54 6.75 -10.51
C ALA A 6 -16.17 7.28 -10.09
N ARG A 7 -16.12 8.32 -9.27
CA ARG A 7 -14.84 8.81 -8.71
C ARG A 7 -14.17 7.78 -7.81
N GLY A 8 -14.95 7.13 -6.95
CA GLY A 8 -14.42 6.09 -6.08
C GLY A 8 -13.82 4.94 -6.85
N ARG A 9 -14.49 4.48 -7.91
CA ARG A 9 -13.97 3.41 -8.76
C ARG A 9 -12.69 3.81 -9.48
N SER A 10 -12.61 5.05 -9.98
CA SER A 10 -11.40 5.56 -10.63
C SER A 10 -10.21 5.58 -9.67
N ASN A 11 -10.42 6.05 -8.43
CA ASN A 11 -9.38 6.10 -7.41
C ASN A 11 -8.92 4.69 -7.01
N GLN A 12 -9.84 3.74 -6.91
CA GLN A 12 -9.51 2.35 -6.63
C GLN A 12 -8.65 1.72 -7.71
N ARG A 13 -8.94 2.00 -8.98
CA ARG A 13 -8.13 1.51 -10.09
C ARG A 13 -6.71 2.06 -10.04
N LYS A 14 -6.54 3.36 -9.77
CA LYS A 14 -5.23 3.98 -9.65
C LYS A 14 -4.44 3.38 -8.49
N GLY A 15 -5.07 3.23 -7.33
CA GLY A 15 -4.46 2.60 -6.18
C GLY A 15 -4.02 1.17 -6.48
N GLY A 16 -4.90 0.39 -7.11
CA GLY A 16 -4.61 -0.97 -7.50
C GLY A 16 -3.44 -1.10 -8.46
N TYR A 17 -3.37 -0.21 -9.45
CA TYR A 17 -2.26 -0.18 -10.39
C TYR A 17 -0.92 0.05 -9.68
N HIS A 18 -0.85 1.04 -8.80
CA HIS A 18 0.39 1.37 -8.10
C HIS A 18 0.77 0.28 -7.09
N GLU A 19 -0.18 -0.32 -6.41
CA GLU A 19 0.08 -1.44 -5.51
C GLU A 19 0.67 -2.64 -6.27
N ARG A 20 0.10 -3.00 -7.41
CA ARG A 20 0.61 -4.10 -8.24
C ARG A 20 2.02 -3.81 -8.75
N LYS A 21 2.26 -2.58 -9.19
CA LYS A 21 3.56 -2.15 -9.68
C LYS A 21 4.62 -2.26 -8.58
N GLN A 22 4.30 -1.79 -7.38
CA GLN A 22 5.23 -1.87 -6.25
C GLN A 22 5.44 -3.31 -5.79
N GLY A 23 4.39 -4.12 -5.78
CA GLY A 23 4.51 -5.54 -5.44
C GLY A 23 5.45 -6.28 -6.39
N LYS A 24 5.34 -6.01 -7.69
CA LYS A 24 6.24 -6.59 -8.69
C LYS A 24 7.68 -6.14 -8.46
N ARG A 25 7.88 -4.85 -8.20
CA ARG A 25 9.22 -4.29 -7.96
C ARG A 25 9.87 -4.89 -6.71
N LEU A 26 9.10 -5.00 -5.64
CA LEU A 26 9.59 -5.64 -4.41
C LEU A 26 9.92 -7.11 -4.63
N GLY A 27 9.11 -7.81 -5.41
CA GLY A 27 9.38 -9.20 -5.76
C GLY A 27 10.69 -9.36 -6.53
N GLU A 28 10.95 -8.48 -7.48
CA GLU A 28 12.20 -8.48 -8.25
C GLU A 28 13.42 -8.19 -7.38
N LEU A 29 13.26 -7.29 -6.39
CA LEU A 29 14.36 -6.91 -5.51
C LEU A 29 14.64 -7.91 -4.40
N THR A 30 13.63 -8.60 -3.91
CA THR A 30 13.75 -9.45 -2.72
C THR A 30 13.72 -10.95 -3.03
N GLY A 31 13.17 -11.33 -4.16
CA GLY A 31 12.91 -12.74 -4.48
C GLY A 31 11.63 -13.29 -3.85
N PHE A 32 10.92 -12.51 -3.05
CA PHE A 32 9.64 -12.91 -2.45
C PHE A 32 8.49 -12.55 -3.40
N THR A 33 7.30 -13.09 -3.12
CA THR A 33 6.10 -12.75 -3.85
C THR A 33 5.23 -11.82 -3.01
N PHE A 34 4.79 -10.73 -3.61
CA PHE A 34 3.93 -9.73 -2.96
C PHE A 34 2.61 -9.64 -3.70
N GLU A 35 1.51 -9.64 -2.95
CA GLU A 35 0.16 -9.53 -3.50
C GLU A 35 -0.58 -8.38 -2.82
N ARG A 36 -1.54 -7.80 -3.53
CA ARG A 36 -2.40 -6.77 -2.97
C ARG A 36 -3.26 -7.36 -1.86
N ASN A 37 -3.39 -6.62 -0.76
CA ASN A 37 -4.34 -6.97 0.29
C ASN A 37 -5.73 -6.46 -0.10
N LEU A 38 -6.56 -7.34 -0.63
CA LEU A 38 -7.91 -7.00 -1.07
C LEU A 38 -8.91 -6.98 0.07
N GLU A 39 -8.52 -7.45 1.25
CA GLU A 39 -9.37 -7.55 2.42
C GLU A 39 -8.98 -6.55 3.51
N GLN A 40 -8.75 -5.30 3.14
CA GLN A 40 -8.33 -4.27 4.07
C GLN A 40 -9.43 -3.82 5.05
N ARG A 41 -10.60 -4.38 4.94
CA ARG A 41 -11.74 -4.06 5.80
C ARG A 41 -11.92 -5.13 6.85
N ARG A 42 -11.77 -4.95 8.09
CA ARG A 42 -11.96 -5.90 9.18
C ARG A 42 -10.65 -6.57 9.60
N GLU A 43 -10.58 -7.90 9.47
CA GLU A 43 -9.50 -8.70 10.07
C GLU A 43 -8.15 -8.53 9.40
N ALA A 44 -8.14 -8.17 8.13
CA ALA A 44 -6.90 -8.05 7.36
C ALA A 44 -6.36 -6.62 7.28
N ASP A 45 -6.98 -5.66 7.96
CA ASP A 45 -6.52 -4.26 7.92
C ASP A 45 -5.16 -4.06 8.57
N HIS A 46 -4.78 -4.96 9.49
CA HIS A 46 -3.50 -4.93 10.18
C HIS A 46 -2.34 -5.49 9.35
N LEU A 47 -2.60 -5.92 8.13
CA LEU A 47 -1.57 -6.52 7.26
C LEU A 47 -0.99 -5.53 6.24
N GLY A 48 -1.56 -4.33 6.13
CA GLY A 48 -1.10 -3.31 5.18
C GLY A 48 -1.65 -3.50 3.77
N ASP A 49 -1.10 -2.76 2.82
CA ASP A 49 -1.58 -2.74 1.43
C ASP A 49 -1.06 -3.89 0.58
N LEU A 50 0.10 -4.41 0.92
CA LEU A 50 0.74 -5.52 0.21
C LEU A 50 1.06 -6.63 1.19
N LEU A 51 0.79 -7.86 0.77
CA LEU A 51 1.07 -9.07 1.55
C LEU A 51 2.27 -9.80 0.94
N CYS A 52 3.23 -10.18 1.78
CA CYS A 52 4.35 -10.99 1.36
C CYS A 52 4.06 -12.46 1.61
N SER A 53 4.40 -13.31 0.65
CA SER A 53 4.22 -14.76 0.77
C SER A 53 5.13 -15.41 1.81
N ASP A 54 6.20 -14.74 2.22
CA ASP A 54 7.20 -15.28 3.14
C ASP A 54 7.01 -14.69 4.53
N ALA A 55 6.81 -15.55 5.54
CA ALA A 55 6.58 -15.13 6.92
C ALA A 55 7.79 -14.40 7.53
N ARG A 56 8.98 -14.53 6.95
CA ARG A 56 10.19 -13.84 7.41
C ARG A 56 10.21 -12.37 7.05
N TRP A 57 9.33 -11.93 6.15
CA TRP A 57 9.22 -10.51 5.78
C TRP A 57 8.76 -9.70 6.99
N PRO A 58 9.59 -8.77 7.50
CA PRO A 58 9.33 -8.14 8.79
C PRO A 58 8.51 -6.85 8.73
N PHE A 59 8.08 -6.43 7.54
CA PHE A 59 7.45 -5.13 7.36
C PHE A 59 5.97 -5.25 7.01
N VAL A 60 5.16 -4.30 7.52
CA VAL A 60 3.88 -3.97 6.88
C VAL A 60 4.13 -2.86 5.89
N ILE A 61 3.46 -2.89 4.76
CA ILE A 61 3.67 -1.94 3.67
C ILE A 61 2.43 -1.11 3.47
N GLU A 62 2.55 0.20 3.73
CA GLU A 62 1.55 1.18 3.30
C GLU A 62 2.01 1.78 1.99
N ASN A 63 1.20 1.63 0.95
CA ASN A 63 1.53 2.09 -0.39
C ASN A 63 0.70 3.33 -0.70
N LYS A 64 1.35 4.44 -0.99
CA LYS A 64 0.69 5.71 -1.26
C LYS A 64 1.10 6.26 -2.61
N TYR A 65 0.12 6.81 -3.31
CA TYR A 65 0.35 7.50 -4.56
C TYR A 65 -0.15 8.93 -4.46
N ARG A 66 0.61 9.85 -5.01
CA ARG A 66 0.25 11.26 -5.05
C ARG A 66 0.50 11.80 -6.46
N SER A 67 -0.51 12.47 -7.03
CA SER A 67 -0.36 13.06 -8.36
C SER A 67 0.49 14.33 -8.33
N GLN A 68 0.60 14.98 -7.19
CA GLN A 68 1.36 16.23 -7.03
C GLN A 68 2.10 16.25 -5.70
N GLY A 69 3.15 17.05 -5.62
CA GLY A 69 3.94 17.23 -4.42
C GLY A 69 5.13 16.29 -4.33
N ASN A 70 6.06 16.63 -3.44
CA ASN A 70 7.32 15.90 -3.27
C ASN A 70 7.49 15.34 -1.86
N SER A 71 6.45 15.39 -1.04
CA SER A 71 6.52 14.89 0.33
C SER A 71 5.60 13.69 0.51
N ILE A 72 5.93 12.87 1.51
CA ILE A 72 5.09 11.75 1.90
C ILE A 72 3.68 12.25 2.25
N PRO A 73 2.61 11.56 1.81
CA PRO A 73 1.25 11.96 2.16
C PRO A 73 1.03 12.01 3.67
N ALA A 74 0.30 13.04 4.12
CA ALA A 74 0.00 13.23 5.53
C ALA A 74 -0.73 12.01 6.11
N GLY A 75 -0.34 11.60 7.30
CA GLY A 75 -0.96 10.48 8.00
C GLY A 75 -0.50 9.09 7.54
N ALA A 76 0.27 9.00 6.46
CA ALA A 76 0.72 7.69 5.96
C ALA A 76 1.62 6.97 6.96
N TRP A 77 2.54 7.68 7.58
CA TRP A 77 3.44 7.10 8.57
C TRP A 77 2.69 6.63 9.81
N GLU A 78 1.78 7.46 10.32
CA GLU A 78 0.98 7.11 11.49
C GLU A 78 0.10 5.89 11.22
N GLN A 79 -0.47 5.79 10.02
CA GLN A 79 -1.24 4.63 9.61
C GLN A 79 -0.35 3.38 9.58
N ALA A 80 0.84 3.48 9.01
CA ALA A 80 1.79 2.37 8.96
C ALA A 80 2.18 1.91 10.37
N CYS A 81 2.41 2.85 11.28
CA CYS A 81 2.75 2.53 12.65
C CYS A 81 1.61 1.81 13.38
N ARG A 82 0.37 2.25 13.18
CA ARG A 82 -0.79 1.59 13.80
C ARG A 82 -0.96 0.16 13.28
N THR A 83 -0.81 -0.01 11.98
CA THR A 83 -0.90 -1.33 11.34
C THR A 83 0.22 -2.25 11.83
N ALA A 84 1.43 -1.73 11.88
CA ALA A 84 2.60 -2.47 12.35
C ALA A 84 2.46 -2.91 13.79
N PHE A 85 1.94 -2.04 14.65
CA PHE A 85 1.72 -2.37 16.05
C PHE A 85 0.75 -3.56 16.19
N LYS A 86 -0.34 -3.55 15.42
CA LYS A 86 -1.33 -4.65 15.45
C LYS A 86 -0.75 -5.98 14.97
N SER A 87 0.15 -5.95 14.00
CA SER A 87 0.71 -7.16 13.39
C SER A 87 2.06 -7.57 13.95
N GLU A 88 2.60 -6.80 14.90
CA GLU A 88 3.92 -7.05 15.51
C GLU A 88 5.03 -7.05 14.46
N LYS A 89 4.92 -6.15 13.48
CA LYS A 89 5.91 -5.96 12.41
C LYS A 89 6.41 -4.54 12.41
N TRP A 90 7.42 -4.29 11.59
CA TRP A 90 7.97 -2.94 11.41
C TRP A 90 7.12 -2.15 10.41
N PRO A 91 6.89 -0.86 10.65
CA PRO A 91 6.17 -0.04 9.69
C PRO A 91 7.03 0.31 8.48
N SER A 92 6.41 0.40 7.33
CA SER A 92 7.05 0.95 6.15
C SER A 92 6.02 1.66 5.28
N VAL A 93 6.46 2.69 4.59
CA VAL A 93 5.64 3.43 3.63
C VAL A 93 6.39 3.47 2.31
N ILE A 94 5.76 3.00 1.26
CA ILE A 94 6.23 3.18 -0.10
C ILE A 94 5.37 4.24 -0.73
N TRP A 95 6.00 5.28 -1.19
CA TRP A 95 5.31 6.46 -1.66
C TRP A 95 5.84 6.84 -3.04
N GLN A 96 4.91 7.18 -3.93
CA GLN A 96 5.23 7.54 -5.29
C GLN A 96 4.45 8.79 -5.69
N ASN A 97 5.10 9.73 -6.37
CA ASN A 97 4.41 10.86 -6.96
C ASN A 97 4.16 10.60 -8.45
N GLY A 98 3.21 11.33 -9.03
CA GLY A 98 2.70 11.07 -10.36
C GLY A 98 3.56 11.55 -11.51
N ARG A 99 4.80 11.95 -11.26
CA ARG A 99 5.69 12.51 -12.28
C ARG A 99 6.76 11.57 -12.80
N THR A 100 6.65 10.35 -12.51
CA THR A 100 7.65 9.39 -12.99
C THR A 100 7.21 8.67 -14.23
#